data_b57d54c677af533add20ad2bb2e369ae
#
_entry.id   b57d54c677af533add20ad2bb2e369ae
#
_cell.length_a   1.000
_cell.length_b   1.000
_cell.length_c   1.000
_cell.angle_alpha   90.00
_cell.angle_beta   90.00
_cell.angle_gamma   90.00
#
_symmetry.space_group_name_H-M   'P 1'
#
loop_
_entity.id
_entity.type
_entity.pdbx_description
1 polymer ?
#
loop_
_entity_poly.entity_id
_entity_poly.type
_entity_poly.pdbx_seq_one_letter_code
_entity_poly.pdbx_strand_id
1 'polypeptide(L)'
;MVITGHRQERYSVLIVDDEPAVCKVLADFFSGLGYRTGQAAHGGEALARIEEEVPSIVISDIRMPVMDGIELFRIIRERYPGIRHVLMTGYNVDEYLSLIRRHNIGNILVKGPDFNLREVGQSVGSLLTGDIFGLERYFPGQKLKRAVIESYARSEAVCSLIVQECAGRPDPYLHMAVDELIANAVFHGALHSAGISREEWQADTVIDAENAITVTWACDAERIGVAVEDPKGNLKKVDALRWLDKDDPSGRDLEEHGRGLYLVRRFIDRFIINIAPGRRTECIIIQYFNRDHLHQFKPLWINEI
;
A
#
# COMPACT_ATOMS: atom_id res chain seq x y z
N MET A 1 -14.33 -10.86 3.34
CA MET A 1 -15.27 -10.93 4.47
C MET A 1 -15.81 -9.52 4.65
N VAL A 2 -17.08 -9.28 4.29
CA VAL A 2 -17.73 -7.98 4.52
C VAL A 2 -17.85 -7.85 6.04
N ILE A 3 -17.20 -6.84 6.61
CA ILE A 3 -17.33 -6.54 8.04
C ILE A 3 -18.81 -6.26 8.29
N THR A 4 -19.47 -7.10 9.09
CA THR A 4 -20.91 -7.01 9.39
C THR A 4 -21.23 -5.68 10.07
N GLY A 5 -22.29 -4.99 9.64
CA GLY A 5 -22.69 -3.60 9.92
C GLY A 5 -22.54 -3.10 11.38
N HIS A 6 -22.71 -3.94 12.40
CA HIS A 6 -22.57 -3.55 13.81
C HIS A 6 -21.14 -3.19 14.28
N ARG A 7 -20.09 -3.54 13.53
CA ARG A 7 -18.72 -3.14 13.87
C ARG A 7 -18.33 -1.79 13.28
N GLN A 8 -18.98 -1.34 12.22
CA GLN A 8 -18.62 -0.11 11.49
C GLN A 8 -19.23 1.15 12.11
N GLU A 9 -20.38 1.09 12.76
CA GLU A 9 -20.97 2.19 13.55
C GLU A 9 -20.03 2.73 14.65
N ARG A 10 -19.01 1.94 14.98
CA ARG A 10 -17.98 2.28 15.96
C ARG A 10 -16.96 3.28 15.44
N TYR A 11 -16.82 3.43 14.11
CA TYR A 11 -15.81 4.28 13.49
C TYR A 11 -16.47 5.48 12.81
N SER A 12 -15.75 6.60 12.82
CA SER A 12 -16.14 7.83 12.14
C SER A 12 -15.12 8.24 11.11
N VAL A 13 -15.59 8.75 9.97
CA VAL A 13 -14.79 9.19 8.83
C VAL A 13 -15.06 10.68 8.62
N LEU A 14 -14.04 11.50 8.72
CA LEU A 14 -14.10 12.91 8.32
C LEU A 14 -13.51 13.04 6.92
N ILE A 15 -14.32 13.58 6.00
CA ILE A 15 -13.93 13.81 4.60
C ILE A 15 -13.68 15.32 4.45
N VAL A 16 -12.51 15.66 3.89
CA VAL A 16 -12.06 17.05 3.74
C VAL A 16 -11.70 17.28 2.29
N ASP A 17 -12.50 18.10 1.60
CA ASP A 17 -12.32 18.40 0.18
C ASP A 17 -13.03 19.72 -0.14
N ASP A 18 -12.41 20.60 -0.91
CA ASP A 18 -13.03 21.86 -1.31
C ASP A 18 -14.05 21.70 -2.44
N GLU A 19 -14.14 20.50 -3.02
CA GLU A 19 -15.19 20.10 -3.95
C GLU A 19 -16.38 19.45 -3.21
N PRO A 20 -17.54 20.13 -3.02
CA PRO A 20 -18.66 19.57 -2.26
C PRO A 20 -19.22 18.27 -2.84
N ALA A 21 -19.08 18.09 -4.16
CA ALA A 21 -19.54 16.87 -4.84
C ALA A 21 -18.69 15.65 -4.42
N VAL A 22 -17.39 15.80 -4.27
CA VAL A 22 -16.48 14.75 -3.78
C VAL A 22 -16.81 14.41 -2.34
N CYS A 23 -16.92 15.42 -1.47
CA CYS A 23 -17.33 15.23 -0.07
C CYS A 23 -18.64 14.44 0.03
N LYS A 24 -19.65 14.82 -0.76
CA LYS A 24 -20.95 14.15 -0.76
C LYS A 24 -20.86 12.70 -1.20
N VAL A 25 -20.20 12.40 -2.32
CA VAL A 25 -20.05 11.03 -2.85
C VAL A 25 -19.37 10.11 -1.83
N LEU A 26 -18.28 10.57 -1.22
CA LEU A 26 -17.55 9.79 -0.21
C LEU A 26 -18.38 9.63 1.08
N ALA A 27 -19.05 10.67 1.54
CA ALA A 27 -19.89 10.61 2.74
C ALA A 27 -21.06 9.63 2.54
N ASP A 28 -21.74 9.70 1.40
CA ASP A 28 -22.84 8.79 1.08
C ASP A 28 -22.34 7.34 0.99
N PHE A 29 -21.18 7.13 0.37
CA PHE A 29 -20.54 5.81 0.28
C PHE A 29 -20.19 5.23 1.66
N PHE A 30 -19.46 5.98 2.49
CA PHE A 30 -19.07 5.50 3.82
C PHE A 30 -20.25 5.35 4.78
N SER A 31 -21.25 6.24 4.70
CA SER A 31 -22.51 6.07 5.43
C SER A 31 -23.24 4.79 5.01
N GLY A 32 -23.26 4.48 3.71
CA GLY A 32 -23.81 3.22 3.19
C GLY A 32 -23.09 1.96 3.68
N LEU A 33 -21.81 2.09 4.06
CA LEU A 33 -21.03 1.04 4.73
C LEU A 33 -21.25 1.00 6.26
N GLY A 34 -22.01 1.94 6.85
CA GLY A 34 -22.32 2.00 8.27
C GLY A 34 -21.33 2.83 9.10
N TYR A 35 -20.47 3.64 8.48
CA TYR A 35 -19.63 4.60 9.21
C TYR A 35 -20.40 5.88 9.54
N ARG A 36 -20.09 6.52 10.67
CA ARG A 36 -20.49 7.90 10.90
C ARG A 36 -19.62 8.81 10.04
N THR A 37 -20.21 9.76 9.33
CA THR A 37 -19.48 10.63 8.41
C THR A 37 -19.61 12.10 8.77
N GLY A 38 -18.50 12.83 8.70
CA GLY A 38 -18.41 14.28 8.75
C GLY A 38 -17.80 14.82 7.46
N GLN A 39 -18.03 16.10 7.15
CA GLN A 39 -17.47 16.76 5.97
C GLN A 39 -16.89 18.11 6.38
N ALA A 40 -15.80 18.53 5.72
CA ALA A 40 -15.21 19.86 5.86
C ALA A 40 -14.68 20.31 4.50
N ALA A 41 -14.74 21.63 4.23
CA ALA A 41 -14.32 22.19 2.95
C ALA A 41 -12.82 22.52 2.88
N HIS A 42 -12.11 22.54 3.99
CA HIS A 42 -10.66 22.79 4.06
C HIS A 42 -10.11 22.40 5.44
N GLY A 43 -8.77 22.34 5.55
CA GLY A 43 -8.11 21.89 6.77
C GLY A 43 -8.48 22.67 8.05
N GLY A 44 -8.74 23.97 7.95
CA GLY A 44 -9.16 24.78 9.10
C GLY A 44 -10.52 24.37 9.66
N GLU A 45 -11.52 24.13 8.80
CA GLU A 45 -12.83 23.60 9.21
C GLU A 45 -12.70 22.17 9.77
N ALA A 46 -11.83 21.34 9.14
CA ALA A 46 -11.58 20.01 9.62
C ALA A 46 -11.02 20.00 11.05
N LEU A 47 -10.09 20.90 11.39
CA LEU A 47 -9.55 21.01 12.76
C LEU A 47 -10.63 21.43 13.77
N ALA A 48 -11.49 22.38 13.42
CA ALA A 48 -12.61 22.78 14.29
C ALA A 48 -13.53 21.58 14.58
N ARG A 49 -13.84 20.76 13.55
CA ARG A 49 -14.67 19.56 13.74
C ARG A 49 -13.96 18.48 14.57
N ILE A 50 -12.63 18.33 14.41
CA ILE A 50 -11.82 17.38 15.21
C ILE A 50 -11.79 17.79 16.69
N GLU A 51 -11.79 19.10 16.98
CA GLU A 51 -11.88 19.60 18.35
C GLU A 51 -13.25 19.32 18.99
N GLU A 52 -14.33 19.33 18.19
CA GLU A 52 -15.68 18.98 18.67
C GLU A 52 -15.84 17.46 18.86
N GLU A 53 -15.44 16.67 17.85
CA GLU A 53 -15.52 15.21 17.87
C GLU A 53 -14.33 14.60 17.11
N VAL A 54 -13.50 13.84 17.82
CA VAL A 54 -12.31 13.18 17.26
C VAL A 54 -12.72 12.03 16.33
N PRO A 55 -12.46 12.11 15.00
CA PRO A 55 -12.80 11.04 14.08
C PRO A 55 -11.80 9.88 14.17
N SER A 56 -12.23 8.70 13.74
CA SER A 56 -11.34 7.52 13.65
C SER A 56 -10.34 7.63 12.50
N ILE A 57 -10.75 8.28 11.41
CA ILE A 57 -9.93 8.51 10.21
C ILE A 57 -10.32 9.81 9.52
N VAL A 58 -9.33 10.50 8.97
CA VAL A 58 -9.51 11.66 8.09
C VAL A 58 -9.08 11.27 6.68
N ILE A 59 -9.94 11.56 5.70
CA ILE A 59 -9.65 11.44 4.26
C ILE A 59 -9.65 12.85 3.71
N SER A 60 -8.48 13.36 3.30
CA SER A 60 -8.33 14.76 2.90
C SER A 60 -7.76 14.91 1.51
N ASP A 61 -8.31 15.82 0.71
CA ASP A 61 -7.61 16.29 -0.48
C ASP A 61 -6.29 16.96 -0.10
N ILE A 62 -5.30 16.88 -1.01
CA ILE A 62 -4.01 17.54 -0.80
C ILE A 62 -4.14 19.04 -1.03
N ARG A 63 -4.80 19.47 -2.13
CA ARG A 63 -4.84 20.89 -2.54
C ARG A 63 -6.16 21.52 -2.18
N MET A 64 -6.19 22.24 -1.09
CA MET A 64 -7.37 22.98 -0.64
C MET A 64 -6.99 24.42 -0.27
N PRO A 65 -7.94 25.39 -0.36
CA PRO A 65 -7.70 26.74 0.13
C PRO A 65 -7.55 26.77 1.65
N VAL A 66 -7.04 27.87 2.18
CA VAL A 66 -6.88 28.19 3.62
C VAL A 66 -5.82 27.30 4.29
N MET A 67 -6.01 26.00 4.29
CA MET A 67 -5.08 24.99 4.84
C MET A 67 -5.16 23.74 3.97
N ASP A 68 -4.02 23.33 3.42
CA ASP A 68 -3.91 22.14 2.58
C ASP A 68 -3.91 20.85 3.40
N GLY A 69 -4.08 19.70 2.71
CA GLY A 69 -4.17 18.39 3.36
C GLY A 69 -2.86 17.94 4.01
N ILE A 70 -1.70 18.39 3.52
CA ILE A 70 -0.40 18.02 4.09
C ILE A 70 -0.18 18.75 5.41
N GLU A 71 -0.54 20.04 5.46
CA GLU A 71 -0.47 20.81 6.70
C GLU A 71 -1.47 20.28 7.74
N LEU A 72 -2.71 20.01 7.31
CA LEU A 72 -3.72 19.36 8.16
C LEU A 72 -3.19 18.05 8.74
N PHE A 73 -2.61 17.19 7.90
CA PHE A 73 -2.01 15.93 8.30
C PHE A 73 -0.91 16.11 9.35
N ARG A 74 -0.02 17.11 9.15
CA ARG A 74 1.05 17.41 10.11
C ARG A 74 0.49 17.75 11.49
N ILE A 75 -0.53 18.60 11.55
CA ILE A 75 -1.19 19.01 12.79
C ILE A 75 -1.90 17.82 13.45
N ILE A 76 -2.63 17.01 12.68
CA ILE A 76 -3.31 15.81 13.19
C ILE A 76 -2.29 14.87 13.83
N ARG A 77 -1.18 14.58 13.15
CA ARG A 77 -0.17 13.68 13.67
C ARG A 77 0.45 14.14 14.98
N GLU A 78 0.65 15.46 15.13
CA GLU A 78 1.23 16.04 16.34
C GLU A 78 0.25 16.08 17.51
N ARG A 79 -1.02 16.46 17.26
CA ARG A 79 -2.01 16.70 18.31
C ARG A 79 -2.94 15.51 18.55
N TYR A 80 -3.19 14.68 17.54
CA TYR A 80 -4.17 13.59 17.55
C TYR A 80 -3.58 12.30 16.97
N PRO A 81 -2.52 11.72 17.54
CA PRO A 81 -1.78 10.58 16.97
C PRO A 81 -2.62 9.30 16.79
N GLY A 82 -3.80 9.24 17.42
CA GLY A 82 -4.75 8.14 17.25
C GLY A 82 -5.61 8.20 16.00
N ILE A 83 -5.67 9.37 15.32
CA ILE A 83 -6.44 9.53 14.09
C ILE A 83 -5.66 8.90 12.93
N ARG A 84 -6.30 7.96 12.23
CA ARG A 84 -5.78 7.47 10.95
C ARG A 84 -6.01 8.52 9.86
N HIS A 85 -5.21 8.50 8.79
CA HIS A 85 -5.43 9.44 7.71
C HIS A 85 -4.97 8.91 6.36
N VAL A 86 -5.69 9.39 5.35
CA VAL A 86 -5.47 9.10 3.94
C VAL A 86 -5.53 10.42 3.20
N LEU A 87 -4.54 10.69 2.36
CA LEU A 87 -4.60 11.83 1.44
C LEU A 87 -5.25 11.42 0.12
N MET A 88 -5.85 12.39 -0.55
CA MET A 88 -6.37 12.23 -1.92
C MET A 88 -5.73 13.28 -2.82
N THR A 89 -5.54 12.96 -4.08
CA THR A 89 -5.05 13.90 -5.09
C THR A 89 -5.61 13.60 -6.47
N GLY A 90 -5.91 14.63 -7.25
CA GLY A 90 -6.18 14.52 -8.69
C GLY A 90 -4.90 14.53 -9.54
N TYR A 91 -3.74 14.58 -8.93
CA TYR A 91 -2.44 14.73 -9.59
C TYR A 91 -1.56 13.50 -9.41
N ASN A 92 -0.43 13.47 -10.10
CA ASN A 92 0.54 12.40 -9.97
C ASN A 92 1.14 12.40 -8.55
N VAL A 93 0.99 11.28 -7.84
CA VAL A 93 1.57 11.08 -6.49
C VAL A 93 3.09 11.27 -6.48
N ASP A 94 3.75 10.92 -7.59
CA ASP A 94 5.20 11.01 -7.71
C ASP A 94 5.73 12.46 -7.62
N GLU A 95 4.89 13.47 -7.94
CA GLU A 95 5.24 14.89 -7.75
C GLU A 95 5.31 15.31 -6.28
N TYR A 96 4.71 14.53 -5.40
CA TYR A 96 4.65 14.79 -3.97
C TYR A 96 5.57 13.90 -3.14
N LEU A 97 6.32 12.95 -3.76
CA LEU A 97 7.09 11.94 -3.03
C LEU A 97 8.07 12.54 -2.00
N SER A 98 8.73 13.63 -2.30
CA SER A 98 9.62 14.31 -1.36
C SER A 98 8.89 14.86 -0.13
N LEU A 99 7.70 15.43 -0.31
CA LEU A 99 6.84 15.90 0.80
C LEU A 99 6.24 14.72 1.57
N ILE A 100 5.76 13.73 0.87
CA ILE A 100 5.21 12.48 1.41
C ILE A 100 6.24 11.81 2.34
N ARG A 101 7.48 11.68 1.88
CA ARG A 101 8.59 11.14 2.66
C ARG A 101 8.89 12.02 3.89
N ARG A 102 9.04 13.33 3.69
CA ARG A 102 9.32 14.28 4.79
C ARG A 102 8.30 14.19 5.92
N HIS A 103 7.04 13.98 5.57
CA HIS A 103 5.94 13.90 6.52
C HIS A 103 5.55 12.46 6.89
N ASN A 104 6.27 11.44 6.40
CA ASN A 104 5.99 10.02 6.62
C ASN A 104 4.55 9.61 6.27
N ILE A 105 4.05 10.12 5.13
CA ILE A 105 2.69 9.86 4.63
C ILE A 105 2.73 8.56 3.83
N GLY A 106 1.94 7.55 4.21
CA GLY A 106 1.94 6.24 3.55
C GLY A 106 0.72 5.96 2.69
N ASN A 107 -0.36 6.72 2.86
CA ASN A 107 -1.64 6.37 2.26
C ASN A 107 -2.17 7.51 1.42
N ILE A 108 -2.12 7.33 0.09
CA ILE A 108 -2.56 8.35 -0.86
C ILE A 108 -3.40 7.71 -1.95
N LEU A 109 -4.61 8.21 -2.09
CA LEU A 109 -5.55 7.90 -3.16
C LEU A 109 -5.37 8.84 -4.33
N VAL A 110 -5.64 8.36 -5.52
CA VAL A 110 -5.71 9.19 -6.73
C VAL A 110 -7.16 9.33 -7.17
N LYS A 111 -7.65 10.57 -7.21
CA LYS A 111 -8.95 10.90 -7.79
C LYS A 111 -8.83 10.83 -9.32
N GLY A 112 -9.69 10.05 -9.99
CA GLY A 112 -9.65 9.88 -11.43
C GLY A 112 -10.74 8.91 -11.91
N PRO A 113 -10.83 8.64 -13.20
CA PRO A 113 -11.82 7.72 -13.75
C PRO A 113 -11.75 6.29 -13.16
N ASP A 114 -10.55 5.85 -12.70
CA ASP A 114 -10.34 4.56 -12.04
C ASP A 114 -10.53 4.63 -10.53
N PHE A 115 -11.10 5.71 -10.00
CA PHE A 115 -11.34 5.86 -8.58
C PHE A 115 -12.39 4.86 -8.11
N ASN A 116 -11.93 3.75 -7.57
CA ASN A 116 -12.78 2.65 -7.15
C ASN A 116 -13.15 2.79 -5.68
N LEU A 117 -14.38 3.25 -5.42
CA LEU A 117 -14.91 3.42 -4.06
C LEU A 117 -14.84 2.12 -3.23
N ARG A 118 -15.00 0.95 -3.86
CA ARG A 118 -14.89 -0.34 -3.13
C ARG A 118 -13.47 -0.57 -2.63
N GLU A 119 -12.45 -0.30 -3.45
CA GLU A 119 -11.03 -0.39 -3.03
C GLU A 119 -10.73 0.61 -1.91
N VAL A 120 -11.25 1.83 -2.02
CA VAL A 120 -11.13 2.86 -0.97
C VAL A 120 -11.74 2.37 0.34
N GLY A 121 -12.96 1.85 0.30
CA GLY A 121 -13.64 1.32 1.48
C GLY A 121 -12.90 0.14 2.13
N GLN A 122 -12.33 -0.76 1.33
CA GLN A 122 -11.50 -1.87 1.81
C GLN A 122 -10.24 -1.35 2.51
N SER A 123 -9.53 -0.40 1.90
CA SER A 123 -8.29 0.17 2.44
C SER A 123 -8.53 0.93 3.74
N VAL A 124 -9.59 1.76 3.78
CA VAL A 124 -10.01 2.47 4.99
C VAL A 124 -10.41 1.50 6.10
N GLY A 125 -11.20 0.47 5.75
CA GLY A 125 -11.59 -0.57 6.70
C GLY A 125 -10.39 -1.32 7.30
N SER A 126 -9.40 -1.64 6.46
CA SER A 126 -8.14 -2.27 6.89
C SER A 126 -7.34 -1.40 7.84
N LEU A 127 -7.21 -0.11 7.53
CA LEU A 127 -6.52 0.85 8.41
C LEU A 127 -7.22 0.99 9.77
N LEU A 128 -8.54 1.03 9.78
CA LEU A 128 -9.34 1.19 11.01
C LEU A 128 -9.29 -0.04 11.90
N THR A 129 -9.31 -1.22 11.33
CA THR A 129 -9.29 -2.49 12.09
C THR A 129 -7.89 -2.98 12.43
N GLY A 130 -6.86 -2.46 11.76
CA GLY A 130 -5.49 -3.00 11.82
C GLY A 130 -5.34 -4.32 11.06
N ASP A 131 -6.38 -4.81 10.39
CA ASP A 131 -6.32 -6.00 9.54
C ASP A 131 -5.87 -5.60 8.14
N ILE A 132 -4.55 -5.39 7.96
CA ILE A 132 -3.96 -4.90 6.72
C ILE A 132 -3.41 -6.01 5.82
N PHE A 133 -3.17 -7.20 6.36
CA PHE A 133 -2.51 -8.31 5.67
C PHE A 133 -3.48 -9.20 4.89
N GLY A 134 -2.97 -9.90 3.88
CA GLY A 134 -3.67 -10.95 3.15
C GLY A 134 -4.19 -10.52 1.78
N LEU A 135 -3.84 -11.33 0.77
CA LEU A 135 -4.24 -11.14 -0.62
C LEU A 135 -5.73 -11.41 -0.85
N GLU A 136 -6.37 -12.25 -0.01
CA GLU A 136 -7.77 -12.70 -0.14
C GLU A 136 -8.78 -11.56 -0.17
N ARG A 137 -8.47 -10.45 0.47
CA ARG A 137 -9.33 -9.26 0.47
C ARG A 137 -9.49 -8.62 -0.91
N TYR A 138 -8.46 -8.76 -1.74
CA TYR A 138 -8.44 -8.23 -3.11
C TYR A 138 -9.01 -9.23 -4.12
N PHE A 139 -9.08 -10.52 -3.75
CA PHE A 139 -9.55 -11.62 -4.58
C PHE A 139 -10.64 -12.45 -3.89
N PRO A 140 -11.79 -11.83 -3.51
CA PRO A 140 -12.83 -12.51 -2.77
C PRO A 140 -13.40 -13.66 -3.59
N GLY A 141 -13.48 -14.84 -2.98
CA GLY A 141 -14.01 -16.06 -3.62
C GLY A 141 -13.03 -16.78 -4.54
N GLN A 142 -11.83 -16.23 -4.79
CA GLN A 142 -10.79 -16.90 -5.57
C GLN A 142 -9.97 -17.85 -4.71
N LYS A 143 -9.52 -18.94 -5.31
CA LYS A 143 -8.59 -19.87 -4.66
C LYS A 143 -7.20 -19.28 -4.66
N LEU A 144 -6.65 -19.07 -3.48
CA LEU A 144 -5.26 -18.65 -3.31
C LEU A 144 -4.33 -19.84 -3.51
N LYS A 145 -3.24 -19.62 -4.26
CA LYS A 145 -2.10 -20.52 -4.40
C LYS A 145 -0.95 -20.01 -3.56
N ARG A 146 -0.09 -20.90 -3.08
CA ARG A 146 1.00 -20.56 -2.18
C ARG A 146 2.25 -21.36 -2.49
N ALA A 147 3.41 -20.70 -2.42
CA ALA A 147 4.73 -21.30 -2.42
C ALA A 147 5.56 -20.76 -1.27
N VAL A 148 6.53 -21.55 -0.81
CA VAL A 148 7.50 -21.19 0.21
C VAL A 148 8.88 -21.10 -0.44
N ILE A 149 9.58 -20.01 -0.21
CA ILE A 149 10.93 -19.74 -0.69
C ILE A 149 11.91 -20.01 0.46
N GLU A 150 12.65 -21.10 0.34
CA GLU A 150 13.68 -21.53 1.28
C GLU A 150 15.10 -21.21 0.78
N SER A 151 15.21 -20.72 -0.45
CA SER A 151 16.42 -20.13 -1.05
C SER A 151 16.02 -19.30 -2.25
N TYR A 152 16.82 -18.27 -2.61
CA TYR A 152 16.51 -17.42 -3.77
C TYR A 152 16.56 -18.21 -5.09
N ALA A 153 17.35 -19.27 -5.18
CA ALA A 153 17.39 -20.13 -6.36
C ALA A 153 16.02 -20.71 -6.78
N ARG A 154 15.03 -20.73 -5.85
CA ARG A 154 13.66 -21.18 -6.15
C ARG A 154 12.77 -20.06 -6.73
N SER A 155 13.21 -18.78 -6.71
CA SER A 155 12.41 -17.65 -7.17
C SER A 155 11.95 -17.81 -8.61
N GLU A 156 12.86 -18.17 -9.52
CA GLU A 156 12.57 -18.33 -10.95
C GLU A 156 11.46 -19.36 -11.23
N ALA A 157 11.47 -20.49 -10.52
CA ALA A 157 10.43 -21.50 -10.68
C ALA A 157 9.06 -20.98 -10.21
N VAL A 158 9.02 -20.21 -9.11
CA VAL A 158 7.79 -19.62 -8.59
C VAL A 158 7.30 -18.49 -9.50
N CYS A 159 8.19 -17.63 -9.99
CA CYS A 159 7.85 -16.58 -10.96
C CYS A 159 7.25 -17.18 -12.24
N SER A 160 7.86 -18.25 -12.78
CA SER A 160 7.36 -18.96 -13.94
C SER A 160 5.96 -19.55 -13.74
N LEU A 161 5.68 -20.14 -12.56
CA LEU A 161 4.34 -20.64 -12.21
C LEU A 161 3.32 -19.51 -12.18
N ILE A 162 3.65 -18.36 -11.57
CA ILE A 162 2.76 -17.20 -11.49
C ILE A 162 2.44 -16.64 -12.89
N VAL A 163 3.46 -16.50 -13.73
CA VAL A 163 3.29 -15.99 -15.11
C VAL A 163 2.44 -16.95 -15.96
N GLN A 164 2.56 -18.27 -15.79
CA GLN A 164 1.73 -19.26 -16.46
C GLN A 164 0.23 -19.11 -16.16
N GLU A 165 -0.11 -18.65 -14.94
CA GLU A 165 -1.51 -18.39 -14.56
C GLU A 165 -2.16 -17.25 -15.37
N CYS A 166 -1.36 -16.38 -15.96
CA CYS A 166 -1.85 -15.28 -16.80
C CYS A 166 -2.45 -15.76 -18.15
N ALA A 167 -2.49 -17.08 -18.41
CA ALA A 167 -3.20 -17.73 -19.53
C ALA A 167 -2.98 -17.04 -20.88
N GLY A 168 -1.72 -16.80 -21.28
CA GLY A 168 -1.40 -16.17 -22.56
C GLY A 168 -1.55 -14.64 -22.57
N ARG A 169 -1.68 -14.01 -21.41
CA ARG A 169 -1.64 -12.55 -21.22
C ARG A 169 -0.35 -12.16 -20.48
N PRO A 170 0.85 -12.46 -21.02
CA PRO A 170 2.10 -12.22 -20.33
C PRO A 170 2.32 -10.71 -20.18
N ASP A 171 2.55 -10.29 -18.95
CA ASP A 171 3.10 -8.98 -18.67
C ASP A 171 4.60 -9.14 -18.38
N PRO A 172 5.49 -8.54 -19.19
CA PRO A 172 6.93 -8.67 -19.01
C PRO A 172 7.41 -8.10 -17.67
N TYR A 173 6.64 -7.18 -17.10
CA TYR A 173 6.99 -6.55 -15.82
C TYR A 173 6.53 -7.35 -14.61
N LEU A 174 5.55 -8.25 -14.76
CA LEU A 174 5.07 -9.08 -13.64
C LEU A 174 6.18 -9.98 -13.10
N HIS A 175 6.88 -10.69 -14.00
CA HIS A 175 8.00 -11.55 -13.61
C HIS A 175 9.07 -10.75 -12.85
N MET A 176 9.52 -9.64 -13.44
CA MET A 176 10.51 -8.75 -12.84
C MET A 176 10.05 -8.25 -11.46
N ALA A 177 8.79 -7.83 -11.33
CA ALA A 177 8.28 -7.32 -10.09
C ALA A 177 8.21 -8.39 -8.98
N VAL A 178 7.77 -9.61 -9.32
CA VAL A 178 7.70 -10.72 -8.35
C VAL A 178 9.11 -11.12 -7.91
N ASP A 179 10.05 -11.27 -8.84
CA ASP A 179 11.44 -11.62 -8.54
C ASP A 179 12.09 -10.57 -7.63
N GLU A 180 11.90 -9.29 -7.92
CA GLU A 180 12.41 -8.19 -7.11
C GLU A 180 11.84 -8.19 -5.69
N LEU A 181 10.53 -8.47 -5.54
CA LEU A 181 9.91 -8.58 -4.22
C LEU A 181 10.43 -9.79 -3.44
N ILE A 182 10.65 -10.93 -4.10
CA ILE A 182 11.24 -12.12 -3.47
C ILE A 182 12.69 -11.81 -3.06
N ALA A 183 13.50 -11.21 -3.94
CA ALA A 183 14.88 -10.84 -3.63
C ALA A 183 14.95 -9.91 -2.41
N ASN A 184 14.09 -8.89 -2.35
CA ASN A 184 14.02 -7.97 -1.22
C ASN A 184 13.61 -8.67 0.09
N ALA A 185 12.61 -9.56 0.04
CA ALA A 185 12.16 -10.31 1.20
C ALA A 185 13.23 -11.29 1.71
N VAL A 186 13.91 -12.00 0.80
CA VAL A 186 15.03 -12.89 1.14
C VAL A 186 16.15 -12.09 1.77
N PHE A 187 16.59 -11.02 1.11
CA PHE A 187 17.78 -10.27 1.49
C PHE A 187 17.57 -9.44 2.76
N HIS A 188 16.56 -8.58 2.77
CA HIS A 188 16.30 -7.66 3.88
C HIS A 188 15.50 -8.31 5.02
N GLY A 189 14.69 -9.34 4.71
CA GLY A 189 13.93 -10.10 5.69
C GLY A 189 14.75 -11.22 6.31
N ALA A 190 14.93 -12.32 5.54
CA ALA A 190 15.48 -13.56 6.04
C ALA A 190 16.97 -13.50 6.36
N LEU A 191 17.80 -13.11 5.38
CA LEU A 191 19.27 -13.16 5.52
C LEU A 191 19.81 -12.12 6.47
N HIS A 192 19.29 -10.90 6.42
CA HIS A 192 19.67 -9.84 7.36
C HIS A 192 19.38 -10.26 8.82
N SER A 193 18.26 -10.92 9.06
CA SER A 193 17.89 -11.44 10.37
C SER A 193 18.80 -12.60 10.83
N ALA A 194 19.38 -13.35 9.88
CA ALA A 194 20.37 -14.40 10.14
C ALA A 194 21.80 -13.87 10.29
N GLY A 195 22.02 -12.54 10.13
CA GLY A 195 23.35 -11.92 10.21
C GLY A 195 24.23 -12.19 8.98
N ILE A 196 23.65 -12.65 7.86
CA ILE A 196 24.37 -12.92 6.61
C ILE A 196 24.50 -11.62 5.84
N SER A 197 25.73 -11.22 5.52
CA SER A 197 25.98 -10.04 4.70
C SER A 197 25.67 -10.33 3.23
N ARG A 198 25.51 -9.26 2.44
CA ARG A 198 25.24 -9.39 1.01
C ARG A 198 26.41 -9.98 0.22
N GLU A 199 27.61 -9.75 0.68
CA GLU A 199 28.84 -10.29 0.08
C GLU A 199 28.97 -11.79 0.32
N GLU A 200 28.41 -12.30 1.42
CA GLU A 200 28.37 -13.71 1.78
C GLU A 200 27.19 -14.47 1.15
N TRP A 201 26.20 -13.73 0.60
CA TRP A 201 25.00 -14.33 0.06
C TRP A 201 25.25 -15.01 -1.30
N GLN A 202 24.72 -16.21 -1.43
CA GLN A 202 24.63 -16.93 -2.69
C GLN A 202 23.17 -17.31 -2.96
N ALA A 203 22.81 -17.49 -4.23
CA ALA A 203 21.42 -17.75 -4.62
C ALA A 203 20.85 -19.04 -4.00
N ASP A 204 21.68 -20.01 -3.71
CA ASP A 204 21.37 -21.29 -3.08
C ASP A 204 21.49 -21.27 -1.54
N THR A 205 21.85 -20.13 -0.94
CA THR A 205 21.86 -19.98 0.52
C THR A 205 20.50 -20.38 1.08
N VAL A 206 20.51 -21.39 1.96
CA VAL A 206 19.30 -21.96 2.58
C VAL A 206 18.80 -21.00 3.66
N ILE A 207 17.51 -20.74 3.63
CA ILE A 207 16.79 -19.94 4.62
C ILE A 207 16.09 -20.90 5.57
N ASP A 208 16.29 -20.72 6.87
CA ASP A 208 15.62 -21.52 7.89
C ASP A 208 14.09 -21.39 7.78
N ALA A 209 13.37 -22.45 8.13
CA ALA A 209 11.90 -22.50 8.00
C ALA A 209 11.17 -21.36 8.72
N GLU A 210 11.71 -20.85 9.84
CA GLU A 210 11.15 -19.70 10.58
C GLU A 210 11.36 -18.35 9.88
N ASN A 211 12.29 -18.29 8.92
CA ASN A 211 12.63 -17.11 8.13
C ASN A 211 12.13 -17.23 6.68
N ALA A 212 11.54 -18.39 6.32
CA ALA A 212 11.13 -18.68 4.96
C ALA A 212 10.09 -17.66 4.44
N ILE A 213 10.31 -17.20 3.22
CA ILE A 213 9.44 -16.25 2.56
C ILE A 213 8.22 -16.98 1.99
N THR A 214 7.05 -16.39 2.17
CA THR A 214 5.82 -16.91 1.58
C THR A 214 5.41 -16.08 0.38
N VAL A 215 5.15 -16.75 -0.74
CA VAL A 215 4.57 -16.14 -1.94
C VAL A 215 3.16 -16.69 -2.13
N THR A 216 2.16 -15.81 -2.15
CA THR A 216 0.75 -16.16 -2.35
C THR A 216 0.24 -15.45 -3.59
N TRP A 217 -0.51 -16.13 -4.46
CA TRP A 217 -1.09 -15.50 -5.62
C TRP A 217 -2.50 -15.97 -5.92
N ALA A 218 -3.26 -15.13 -6.61
CA ALA A 218 -4.59 -15.41 -7.12
C ALA A 218 -4.81 -14.69 -8.46
N CYS A 219 -5.68 -15.25 -9.27
CA CYS A 219 -6.04 -14.71 -10.57
C CYS A 219 -7.56 -14.78 -10.73
N ASP A 220 -8.16 -13.74 -11.31
CA ASP A 220 -9.55 -13.73 -11.77
C ASP A 220 -9.59 -13.41 -13.29
N ALA A 221 -10.77 -13.08 -13.82
CA ALA A 221 -10.93 -12.77 -15.25
C ALA A 221 -10.24 -11.46 -15.68
N GLU A 222 -9.99 -10.55 -14.73
CA GLU A 222 -9.55 -9.17 -15.00
C GLU A 222 -8.10 -8.92 -14.60
N ARG A 223 -7.58 -9.63 -13.58
CA ARG A 223 -6.31 -9.29 -12.95
C ARG A 223 -5.67 -10.48 -12.23
N ILE A 224 -4.37 -10.35 -11.99
CA ILE A 224 -3.59 -11.22 -11.12
C ILE A 224 -3.07 -10.41 -9.93
N GLY A 225 -3.04 -11.03 -8.75
CA GLY A 225 -2.43 -10.49 -7.55
C GLY A 225 -1.38 -11.43 -7.01
N VAL A 226 -0.28 -10.86 -6.50
CA VAL A 226 0.79 -11.59 -5.83
C VAL A 226 1.13 -10.87 -4.54
N ALA A 227 1.23 -11.62 -3.45
CA ALA A 227 1.72 -11.16 -2.16
C ALA A 227 3.01 -11.90 -1.81
N VAL A 228 4.05 -11.16 -1.46
CA VAL A 228 5.31 -11.68 -0.94
C VAL A 228 5.42 -11.27 0.52
N GLU A 229 5.52 -12.25 1.40
CA GLU A 229 5.54 -12.08 2.84
C GLU A 229 6.87 -12.51 3.45
N ASP A 230 7.46 -11.59 4.22
CA ASP A 230 8.61 -11.78 5.08
C ASP A 230 8.14 -11.85 6.55
N PRO A 231 8.46 -12.92 7.31
CA PRO A 231 7.99 -13.11 8.69
C PRO A 231 8.73 -12.27 9.74
N LYS A 232 9.70 -11.42 9.35
CA LYS A 232 10.51 -10.65 10.32
C LYS A 232 10.07 -9.21 10.48
N GLY A 233 9.48 -8.59 9.45
CA GLY A 233 9.02 -7.22 9.52
C GLY A 233 10.15 -6.21 9.72
N ASN A 234 11.28 -6.41 9.05
CA ASN A 234 12.46 -5.54 9.15
C ASN A 234 12.30 -4.22 8.37
N LEU A 235 11.44 -4.21 7.35
CA LEU A 235 11.18 -3.02 6.55
C LEU A 235 10.52 -1.94 7.41
N LYS A 236 11.07 -0.72 7.37
CA LYS A 236 10.47 0.45 7.98
C LYS A 236 9.77 1.28 6.91
N LYS A 237 8.65 1.90 7.27
CA LYS A 237 7.90 2.77 6.37
C LYS A 237 8.74 3.90 5.79
N VAL A 238 9.62 4.50 6.60
CA VAL A 238 10.53 5.57 6.17
C VAL A 238 11.50 5.11 5.08
N ASP A 239 12.00 3.87 5.19
CA ASP A 239 12.92 3.30 4.19
C ASP A 239 12.17 2.95 2.90
N ALA A 240 10.96 2.37 3.01
CA ALA A 240 10.09 2.11 1.85
C ALA A 240 9.79 3.41 1.08
N LEU A 241 9.41 4.49 1.78
CA LEU A 241 9.17 5.81 1.19
C LEU A 241 10.42 6.38 0.51
N ARG A 242 11.61 6.17 1.10
CA ARG A 242 12.88 6.61 0.54
C ARG A 242 13.20 5.86 -0.76
N TRP A 243 13.00 4.55 -0.79
CA TRP A 243 13.28 3.73 -1.98
C TRP A 243 12.31 3.98 -3.14
N LEU A 244 11.14 4.54 -2.86
CA LEU A 244 10.18 4.96 -3.88
C LEU A 244 10.50 6.35 -4.48
N ASP A 245 11.29 7.18 -3.79
CA ASP A 245 11.66 8.53 -4.21
C ASP A 245 12.96 8.52 -5.02
N LYS A 246 12.84 8.52 -6.35
CA LYS A 246 13.99 8.54 -7.29
C LYS A 246 14.88 9.77 -7.16
N ASP A 247 14.33 10.88 -6.63
CA ASP A 247 15.00 12.18 -6.55
C ASP A 247 15.66 12.39 -5.17
N ASP A 248 15.70 11.37 -4.30
CA ASP A 248 16.38 11.43 -3.01
C ASP A 248 17.90 11.64 -3.20
N PRO A 249 18.46 12.80 -2.81
CA PRO A 249 19.90 13.06 -2.95
C PRO A 249 20.77 12.14 -2.08
N SER A 250 20.22 11.58 -0.99
CA SER A 250 20.92 10.59 -0.16
C SER A 250 20.90 9.19 -0.76
N GLY A 251 20.09 8.98 -1.80
CA GLY A 251 19.98 7.72 -2.55
C GLY A 251 21.03 7.56 -3.65
N ARG A 252 21.91 8.55 -3.87
CA ARG A 252 22.98 8.43 -4.90
C ARG A 252 24.01 7.35 -4.58
N ASP A 253 24.20 7.02 -3.30
CA ASP A 253 25.02 5.87 -2.88
C ASP A 253 24.28 4.53 -3.00
N LEU A 254 22.97 4.56 -3.36
CA LEU A 254 22.13 3.39 -3.59
C LEU A 254 22.15 2.95 -5.05
N GLU A 255 23.20 3.28 -5.84
CA GLU A 255 23.23 2.98 -7.29
C GLU A 255 23.03 1.51 -7.64
N GLU A 256 23.14 0.59 -6.70
CA GLU A 256 22.90 -0.83 -6.92
C GLU A 256 21.66 -1.40 -6.20
N HIS A 257 21.09 -0.74 -5.15
CA HIS A 257 20.28 -1.44 -4.16
C HIS A 257 18.89 -0.87 -3.87
N GLY A 258 18.54 0.34 -4.33
CA GLY A 258 17.26 0.99 -4.01
C GLY A 258 16.26 1.09 -5.17
N ARG A 259 16.61 0.59 -6.34
CA ARG A 259 15.80 0.77 -7.55
C ARG A 259 14.64 -0.20 -7.67
N GLY A 260 14.68 -1.34 -6.99
CA GLY A 260 13.72 -2.40 -7.15
C GLY A 260 12.29 -2.01 -6.82
N LEU A 261 12.02 -1.50 -5.62
CA LEU A 261 10.67 -1.06 -5.24
C LEU A 261 10.17 0.10 -6.12
N TYR A 262 11.07 1.01 -6.54
CA TYR A 262 10.72 2.04 -7.51
C TYR A 262 10.27 1.43 -8.85
N LEU A 263 10.99 0.44 -9.38
CA LEU A 263 10.64 -0.24 -10.62
C LEU A 263 9.31 -1.00 -10.48
N VAL A 264 9.11 -1.71 -9.37
CA VAL A 264 7.83 -2.36 -9.06
C VAL A 264 6.69 -1.33 -9.12
N ARG A 265 6.80 -0.22 -8.38
CA ARG A 265 5.80 0.85 -8.40
C ARG A 265 5.61 1.43 -9.81
N ARG A 266 6.68 1.59 -10.57
CA ARG A 266 6.63 2.20 -11.92
C ARG A 266 5.83 1.34 -12.90
N PHE A 267 6.00 0.03 -12.86
CA PHE A 267 5.47 -0.87 -13.88
C PHE A 267 4.19 -1.61 -13.47
N ILE A 268 3.94 -1.82 -12.18
CA ILE A 268 2.77 -2.52 -11.66
C ILE A 268 1.61 -1.54 -11.40
N ASP A 269 0.38 -2.01 -11.59
CA ASP A 269 -0.82 -1.15 -11.50
C ASP A 269 -1.19 -0.78 -10.07
N ARG A 270 -1.06 -1.73 -9.13
CA ARG A 270 -1.26 -1.49 -7.69
C ARG A 270 -0.11 -2.10 -6.91
N PHE A 271 0.48 -1.31 -6.03
CA PHE A 271 1.53 -1.74 -5.13
C PHE A 271 1.20 -1.32 -3.70
N ILE A 272 1.08 -2.30 -2.81
CA ILE A 272 0.71 -2.11 -1.40
C ILE A 272 1.83 -2.72 -0.55
N ILE A 273 2.27 -2.01 0.47
CA ILE A 273 3.23 -2.49 1.47
C ILE A 273 2.55 -2.47 2.83
N ASN A 274 2.49 -3.62 3.48
CA ASN A 274 1.93 -3.81 4.81
C ASN A 274 3.05 -4.16 5.78
N ILE A 275 3.18 -3.41 6.87
CA ILE A 275 4.28 -3.54 7.82
C ILE A 275 3.71 -3.71 9.24
N ALA A 276 4.10 -4.79 9.90
CA ALA A 276 4.02 -4.96 11.34
C ALA A 276 5.46 -5.08 11.87
N PRO A 277 6.06 -3.98 12.38
CA PRO A 277 7.47 -3.94 12.73
C PRO A 277 7.89 -5.06 13.67
N GLY A 278 9.00 -5.75 13.34
CA GLY A 278 9.53 -6.88 14.09
C GLY A 278 8.65 -8.15 14.05
N ARG A 279 7.63 -8.19 13.19
CA ARG A 279 6.72 -9.33 13.10
C ARG A 279 6.48 -9.81 11.67
N ARG A 280 6.27 -8.87 10.71
CA ARG A 280 5.86 -9.27 9.37
C ARG A 280 5.89 -8.07 8.41
N THR A 281 6.42 -8.29 7.21
CA THR A 281 6.23 -7.39 6.05
C THR A 281 5.53 -8.17 4.94
N GLU A 282 4.57 -7.55 4.28
CA GLU A 282 3.90 -8.11 3.11
C GLU A 282 3.86 -7.05 2.01
N CYS A 283 4.41 -7.39 0.85
CA CYS A 283 4.33 -6.59 -0.36
C CYS A 283 3.31 -7.22 -1.30
N ILE A 284 2.25 -6.50 -1.64
CA ILE A 284 1.20 -6.98 -2.55
C ILE A 284 1.29 -6.19 -3.85
N ILE A 285 1.30 -6.89 -4.96
CA ILE A 285 1.15 -6.32 -6.30
C ILE A 285 -0.12 -6.84 -6.96
N ILE A 286 -0.81 -5.96 -7.70
CA ILE A 286 -1.96 -6.32 -8.53
C ILE A 286 -1.74 -5.76 -9.92
N GLN A 287 -1.89 -6.63 -10.93
CA GLN A 287 -1.70 -6.34 -12.33
C GLN A 287 -2.98 -6.65 -13.10
N TYR A 288 -3.53 -5.65 -13.81
CA TYR A 288 -4.71 -5.82 -14.65
C TYR A 288 -4.32 -6.32 -16.03
N PHE A 289 -5.13 -7.21 -16.60
CA PHE A 289 -4.86 -7.76 -17.93
C PHE A 289 -5.23 -6.79 -19.06
N ASN A 290 -6.28 -6.00 -18.87
CA ASN A 290 -6.60 -4.91 -19.78
C ASN A 290 -6.16 -3.58 -19.16
N ARG A 291 -5.23 -2.89 -19.84
CA ARG A 291 -4.66 -1.61 -19.40
C ARG A 291 -5.18 -0.41 -20.19
N ASP A 292 -6.13 -0.60 -21.12
CA ASP A 292 -6.59 0.49 -22.00
C ASP A 292 -7.22 1.67 -21.25
N HIS A 293 -7.56 1.46 -19.97
CA HIS A 293 -8.20 2.45 -19.11
C HIS A 293 -7.37 2.84 -17.89
N LEU A 294 -6.15 2.29 -17.75
CA LEU A 294 -5.35 2.59 -16.55
C LEU A 294 -4.67 3.95 -16.67
N HIS A 295 -4.95 4.80 -15.71
CA HIS A 295 -4.36 6.13 -15.65
C HIS A 295 -2.88 6.11 -15.30
N GLN A 296 -2.20 7.19 -15.72
CA GLN A 296 -0.79 7.43 -15.43
C GLN A 296 -0.49 7.54 -13.93
N PHE A 297 -1.52 7.79 -13.11
CA PHE A 297 -1.36 8.08 -11.69
C PHE A 297 -1.74 6.87 -10.84
N LYS A 298 -0.80 6.45 -9.99
CA LYS A 298 -0.95 5.27 -9.15
C LYS A 298 -1.07 5.66 -7.69
N PRO A 299 -2.02 5.08 -6.93
CA PRO A 299 -2.11 5.31 -5.49
C PRO A 299 -0.86 4.79 -4.77
N LEU A 300 -0.64 5.29 -3.57
CA LEU A 300 0.40 4.81 -2.67
C LEU A 300 -0.24 4.23 -1.41
N TRP A 301 0.11 2.99 -1.09
CA TRP A 301 -0.34 2.31 0.11
C TRP A 301 0.84 1.70 0.86
N ILE A 302 1.25 2.35 1.95
CA ILE A 302 2.23 1.83 2.91
C ILE A 302 1.59 1.87 4.28
N ASN A 303 1.06 0.74 4.70
CA ASN A 303 0.35 0.57 5.96
C ASN A 303 1.32 0.08 7.04
N GLU A 304 1.25 0.66 8.24
CA GLU A 304 2.05 0.27 9.39
C GLU A 304 1.17 0.18 10.63
N ILE A 305 1.27 -0.94 11.39
CA ILE A 305 0.47 -1.22 12.59
C ILE A 305 1.31 -1.68 13.78
#